data_74e58b68145e34a07939898dc8beab31
#
_entry.id   74e58b68145e34a07939898dc8beab31
#
_cell.length_a   1.000
_cell.length_b   1.000
_cell.length_c   1.000
_cell.angle_alpha   90.00
_cell.angle_beta   90.00
_cell.angle_gamma   90.00
#
_symmetry.space_group_name_H-M   'P 1'
#
loop_
_entity.id
_entity.type
_entity.pdbx_description
1 polymer ?
#
loop_
_entity_poly.entity_id
_entity_poly.type
_entity_poly.pdbx_seq_one_letter_code
_entity_poly.pdbx_strand_id
1 'polypeptide(L)'
;MTVRSFKLIVFILCLILFMLIASGAWLSLRQSDDEQKGSDLVGGPFELLDQDRNSITNDSFPNRFKIIYFGFTFCPDVCPMGLTTISEALDSLGTKAKHIQPIFITLDPLRDT
;
A
#
# COMPACT_ATOMS: atom_id res chain seq x y z
N MET A 1 -29.70 49.69 -12.52
CA MET A 1 -28.54 48.96 -11.94
C MET A 1 -27.26 49.62 -12.46
N THR A 2 -26.49 50.22 -11.58
CA THR A 2 -25.29 50.96 -12.00
C THR A 2 -24.14 49.99 -12.35
N VAL A 3 -23.35 50.29 -13.33
CA VAL A 3 -22.20 49.46 -13.82
C VAL A 3 -21.27 49.08 -12.66
N ARG A 4 -21.21 49.88 -11.62
CA ARG A 4 -20.46 49.61 -10.38
C ARG A 4 -21.02 48.39 -9.61
N SER A 5 -22.36 48.28 -9.48
CA SER A 5 -23.00 47.18 -8.78
C SER A 5 -22.82 45.84 -9.54
N PHE A 6 -22.83 45.87 -10.86
CA PHE A 6 -22.60 44.68 -11.69
C PHE A 6 -21.16 44.14 -11.53
N LYS A 7 -20.16 45.05 -11.53
CA LYS A 7 -18.74 44.67 -11.33
C LYS A 7 -18.52 44.02 -9.92
N LEU A 8 -19.18 44.59 -8.89
CA LEU A 8 -19.10 44.03 -7.54
C LEU A 8 -19.73 42.64 -7.44
N ILE A 9 -20.87 42.42 -8.08
CA ILE A 9 -21.54 41.10 -8.09
C ILE A 9 -20.64 40.06 -8.79
N VAL A 10 -20.08 40.39 -9.94
CA VAL A 10 -19.18 39.49 -10.66
C VAL A 10 -17.92 39.15 -9.83
N PHE A 11 -17.36 40.17 -9.16
CA PHE A 11 -16.18 39.93 -8.29
C PHE A 11 -16.50 39.02 -7.09
N ILE A 12 -17.66 39.20 -6.46
CA ILE A 12 -18.11 38.33 -5.37
C ILE A 12 -18.34 36.89 -5.85
N LEU A 13 -18.96 36.70 -7.02
CA LEU A 13 -19.18 35.38 -7.61
C LEU A 13 -17.85 34.68 -7.92
N CYS A 14 -16.87 35.40 -8.47
CA CYS A 14 -15.53 34.85 -8.71
C CYS A 14 -14.82 34.42 -7.41
N LEU A 15 -14.94 35.22 -6.33
CA LEU A 15 -14.38 34.86 -5.02
C LEU A 15 -15.04 33.61 -4.44
N ILE A 16 -16.35 33.49 -4.53
CA ILE A 16 -17.07 32.30 -4.06
C ILE A 16 -16.66 31.06 -4.84
N LEU A 17 -16.57 31.17 -6.17
CA LEU A 17 -16.14 30.07 -7.03
C LEU A 17 -14.69 29.66 -6.72
N PHE A 18 -13.79 30.61 -6.51
CA PHE A 18 -12.41 30.33 -6.12
C PHE A 18 -12.31 29.63 -4.77
N MET A 19 -13.11 30.06 -3.77
CA MET A 19 -13.19 29.41 -2.46
C MET A 19 -13.70 27.96 -2.56
N LEU A 20 -14.70 27.70 -3.42
CA LEU A 20 -15.23 26.35 -3.63
C LEU A 20 -14.21 25.42 -4.29
N ILE A 21 -13.45 25.92 -5.27
CA ILE A 21 -12.39 25.15 -5.94
C ILE A 21 -11.24 24.88 -4.96
N ALA A 22 -10.82 25.87 -4.18
CA ALA A 22 -9.75 25.73 -3.20
C ALA A 22 -10.12 24.75 -2.08
N SER A 23 -11.37 24.77 -1.60
CA SER A 23 -11.83 23.82 -0.59
C SER A 23 -11.93 22.39 -1.12
N GLY A 24 -12.37 22.20 -2.37
CA GLY A 24 -12.39 20.89 -3.02
C GLY A 24 -11.00 20.31 -3.24
N ALA A 25 -10.07 21.11 -3.69
CA ALA A 25 -8.66 20.70 -3.86
C ALA A 25 -8.01 20.33 -2.51
N TRP A 26 -8.31 21.05 -1.45
CA TRP A 26 -7.76 20.77 -0.11
C TRP A 26 -8.33 19.47 0.50
N LEU A 27 -9.61 19.18 0.25
CA LEU A 27 -10.22 17.91 0.64
C LEU A 27 -9.61 16.72 -0.11
N SER A 28 -9.37 16.86 -1.42
CA SER A 28 -8.76 15.82 -2.24
C SER A 28 -7.31 15.52 -1.83
N LEU A 29 -6.54 16.54 -1.42
CA LEU A 29 -5.18 16.35 -0.93
C LEU A 29 -5.14 15.69 0.46
N ARG A 30 -6.12 15.92 1.33
CA ARG A 30 -6.23 15.24 2.63
C ARG A 30 -6.64 13.78 2.50
N GLN A 31 -7.41 13.43 1.48
CA GLN A 31 -7.90 12.06 1.29
C GLN A 31 -6.79 11.10 0.84
N SER A 32 -5.70 11.61 0.28
CA SER A 32 -4.54 10.80 -0.12
C SER A 32 -3.67 10.33 1.05
N ASP A 33 -3.75 10.98 2.21
CA ASP A 33 -2.97 10.61 3.40
C ASP A 33 -3.66 9.55 4.27
N ASP A 34 -4.99 9.36 4.14
CA ASP A 34 -5.75 8.39 4.95
C ASP A 34 -5.76 6.97 4.35
N GLU A 35 -5.48 6.81 3.06
CA GLU A 35 -5.46 5.48 2.42
C GLU A 35 -4.22 4.66 2.74
N GLN A 36 -3.20 5.26 3.36
CA GLN A 36 -1.94 4.61 3.72
C GLN A 36 -1.83 4.21 5.20
N LYS A 37 -2.84 4.52 5.99
CA LYS A 37 -2.98 3.97 7.34
C LYS A 37 -3.59 2.58 7.23
N GLY A 38 -2.75 1.58 7.00
CA GLY A 38 -3.11 0.18 7.21
C GLY A 38 -3.80 0.06 8.57
N SER A 39 -4.83 -0.73 8.66
CA SER A 39 -5.53 -0.97 9.92
C SER A 39 -4.50 -1.30 11.01
N ASP A 40 -4.51 -0.61 12.14
CA ASP A 40 -3.67 -0.91 13.30
C ASP A 40 -3.83 -2.35 13.81
N LEU A 41 -4.81 -3.08 13.24
CA LEU A 41 -5.10 -4.49 13.52
C LEU A 41 -4.37 -5.46 12.58
N VAL A 42 -3.73 -4.96 11.48
CA VAL A 42 -3.03 -5.79 10.51
C VAL A 42 -1.58 -5.33 10.40
N GLY A 43 -0.68 -6.26 10.65
CA GLY A 43 0.76 -6.00 10.69
C GLY A 43 1.27 -5.99 12.14
N GLY A 44 2.55 -5.72 12.28
CA GLY A 44 3.21 -5.69 13.59
C GLY A 44 4.50 -6.53 13.59
N PRO A 45 5.21 -6.59 14.72
CA PRO A 45 6.39 -7.41 14.84
C PRO A 45 6.02 -8.89 14.76
N PHE A 46 6.85 -9.67 14.08
CA PHE A 46 6.72 -11.11 13.99
C PHE A 46 8.05 -11.79 14.32
N GLU A 47 7.97 -13.02 14.81
CA GLU A 47 9.07 -13.94 14.95
C GLU A 47 8.65 -15.30 14.39
N LEU A 48 9.36 -15.76 13.37
CA LEU A 48 9.08 -16.99 12.63
C LEU A 48 10.38 -17.80 12.51
N LEU A 49 10.26 -19.06 12.13
CA LEU A 49 11.41 -19.91 11.80
C LEU A 49 11.47 -20.08 10.27
N ASP A 50 12.66 -19.98 9.70
CA ASP A 50 12.89 -20.35 8.31
C ASP A 50 13.03 -21.89 8.15
N GLN A 51 13.24 -22.34 6.90
CA GLN A 51 13.44 -23.75 6.57
C GLN A 51 14.68 -24.38 7.24
N ASP A 52 15.63 -23.56 7.68
CA ASP A 52 16.85 -23.97 8.38
C ASP A 52 16.72 -23.84 9.90
N ARG A 53 15.53 -23.48 10.40
CA ARG A 53 15.20 -23.24 11.82
C ARG A 53 15.88 -22.02 12.42
N ASN A 54 16.30 -21.06 11.62
CA ASN A 54 16.77 -19.78 12.13
C ASN A 54 15.59 -18.87 12.45
N SER A 55 15.71 -18.09 13.52
CA SER A 55 14.71 -17.09 13.86
C SER A 55 14.75 -15.92 12.87
N ILE A 56 13.63 -15.64 12.26
CA ILE A 56 13.41 -14.54 11.31
C ILE A 56 12.39 -13.57 11.91
N THR A 57 12.80 -12.32 12.00
CA THR A 57 11.99 -11.23 12.55
C THR A 57 11.85 -10.10 11.53
N ASN A 58 11.09 -9.09 11.89
CA ASN A 58 11.02 -7.85 11.10
C ASN A 58 12.40 -7.27 10.77
N ASP A 59 13.35 -7.38 11.71
CA ASP A 59 14.67 -6.76 11.60
C ASP A 59 15.66 -7.59 10.78
N SER A 60 15.31 -8.84 10.43
CA SER A 60 16.12 -9.70 9.57
C SER A 60 16.29 -9.14 8.15
N PHE A 61 15.39 -8.22 7.72
CA PHE A 61 15.44 -7.61 6.39
C PHE A 61 15.39 -6.08 6.49
N PRO A 62 16.47 -5.44 6.97
CA PRO A 62 16.50 -3.99 7.14
C PRO A 62 16.45 -3.28 5.79
N ASN A 63 15.78 -2.12 5.75
CA ASN A 63 15.68 -1.26 4.57
C ASN A 63 15.04 -1.91 3.33
N ARG A 64 14.21 -2.94 3.50
CA ARG A 64 13.46 -3.57 2.43
C ARG A 64 11.96 -3.51 2.71
N PHE A 65 11.18 -3.27 1.67
CA PHE A 65 9.74 -3.49 1.70
C PHE A 65 9.48 -4.99 1.73
N LYS A 66 8.56 -5.43 2.59
CA LYS A 66 8.23 -6.84 2.75
C LYS A 66 6.90 -7.12 2.06
N ILE A 67 6.88 -8.10 1.16
CA ILE A 67 5.65 -8.66 0.60
C ILE A 67 5.41 -9.97 1.34
N ILE A 68 4.42 -9.99 2.22
CA ILE A 68 4.05 -11.17 2.98
C ILE A 68 2.92 -11.89 2.25
N TYR A 69 3.12 -13.17 1.96
CA TYR A 69 2.14 -14.03 1.34
C TYR A 69 1.90 -15.25 2.21
N PHE A 70 0.66 -15.43 2.65
CA PHE A 70 0.23 -16.57 3.44
C PHE A 70 -0.28 -17.68 2.52
N GLY A 71 0.18 -18.91 2.74
CA GLY A 71 -0.22 -20.04 1.91
C GLY A 71 0.25 -21.37 2.48
N PHE A 72 0.16 -22.42 1.70
CA PHE A 72 0.70 -23.75 2.01
C PHE A 72 1.08 -24.46 0.70
N THR A 73 2.11 -25.32 0.75
CA THR A 73 2.70 -25.91 -0.45
C THR A 73 1.78 -26.91 -1.14
N PHE A 74 0.89 -27.54 -0.40
CA PHE A 74 -0.06 -28.51 -0.94
C PHE A 74 -1.34 -27.86 -1.54
N CYS A 75 -1.32 -26.55 -1.77
CA CYS A 75 -2.41 -25.84 -2.41
C CYS A 75 -2.38 -26.10 -3.93
N PRO A 76 -3.43 -26.67 -4.54
CA PRO A 76 -3.37 -27.10 -5.93
C PRO A 76 -3.52 -25.97 -6.96
N ASP A 77 -3.99 -24.78 -6.57
CA ASP A 77 -4.41 -23.75 -7.52
C ASP A 77 -3.97 -22.33 -7.10
N VAL A 78 -4.63 -21.72 -6.12
CA VAL A 78 -4.49 -20.29 -5.84
C VAL A 78 -3.11 -19.89 -5.29
N CYS A 79 -2.44 -20.75 -4.54
CA CYS A 79 -1.13 -20.42 -3.98
C CYS A 79 -0.03 -20.36 -5.04
N PRO A 80 0.12 -21.34 -5.96
CA PRO A 80 1.10 -21.21 -7.04
C PRO A 80 0.79 -20.04 -7.98
N MET A 81 -0.49 -19.74 -8.27
CA MET A 81 -0.86 -18.58 -9.07
C MET A 81 -0.44 -17.26 -8.38
N GLY A 82 -0.67 -17.13 -7.07
CA GLY A 82 -0.27 -15.96 -6.33
C GLY A 82 1.25 -15.76 -6.31
N LEU A 83 2.01 -16.83 -6.12
CA LEU A 83 3.48 -16.79 -6.17
C LEU A 83 4.00 -16.42 -7.57
N THR A 84 3.38 -16.94 -8.63
CA THR A 84 3.70 -16.55 -10.01
C THR A 84 3.47 -15.06 -10.22
N THR A 85 2.33 -14.54 -9.79
CA THR A 85 2.01 -13.11 -9.90
C THR A 85 3.04 -12.23 -9.16
N ILE A 86 3.46 -12.63 -7.97
CA ILE A 86 4.50 -11.92 -7.21
C ILE A 86 5.83 -11.96 -7.99
N SER A 87 6.20 -13.13 -8.53
CA SER A 87 7.43 -13.28 -9.32
C SER A 87 7.43 -12.36 -10.54
N GLU A 88 6.37 -12.38 -11.33
CA GLU A 88 6.21 -11.54 -12.53
C GLU A 88 6.26 -10.04 -12.18
N ALA A 89 5.65 -9.65 -11.06
CA ALA A 89 5.70 -8.27 -10.59
C ALA A 89 7.14 -7.86 -10.21
N LEU A 90 7.88 -8.73 -9.53
CA LEU A 90 9.28 -8.48 -9.18
C LEU A 90 10.16 -8.40 -10.43
N ASP A 91 9.94 -9.26 -11.42
CA ASP A 91 10.67 -9.24 -12.69
C ASP A 91 10.41 -7.94 -13.45
N SER A 92 9.16 -7.45 -13.45
CA SER A 92 8.79 -6.18 -14.09
C SER A 92 9.45 -4.96 -13.45
N LEU A 93 9.75 -5.04 -12.15
CA LEU A 93 10.44 -3.99 -11.40
C LEU A 93 11.95 -3.95 -11.68
N GLY A 94 12.52 -5.02 -12.22
CA GLY A 94 13.92 -5.12 -12.56
C GLY A 94 14.85 -4.78 -11.38
N THR A 95 15.73 -3.82 -11.55
CA THR A 95 16.70 -3.44 -10.50
C THR A 95 16.07 -2.89 -9.22
N LYS A 96 14.81 -2.41 -9.27
CA LYS A 96 14.09 -1.93 -8.09
C LYS A 96 13.63 -3.07 -7.17
N ALA A 97 13.48 -4.29 -7.70
CA ALA A 97 13.10 -5.47 -6.94
C ALA A 97 14.06 -5.79 -5.78
N LYS A 98 15.32 -5.37 -5.87
CA LYS A 98 16.32 -5.55 -4.79
C LYS A 98 15.94 -4.90 -3.46
N HIS A 99 15.03 -3.92 -3.49
CA HIS A 99 14.50 -3.25 -2.29
C HIS A 99 13.26 -3.94 -1.73
N ILE A 100 12.83 -5.04 -2.34
CA ILE A 100 11.66 -5.80 -1.92
C ILE A 100 12.11 -7.18 -1.44
N GLN A 101 11.55 -7.61 -0.32
CA GLN A 101 11.74 -8.93 0.24
C GLN A 101 10.42 -9.68 0.22
N PRO A 102 10.21 -10.65 -0.66
CA PRO A 102 9.08 -11.56 -0.58
C PRO A 102 9.29 -12.54 0.57
N ILE A 103 8.25 -12.76 1.36
CA ILE A 103 8.22 -13.69 2.49
C ILE A 103 6.98 -14.55 2.33
N PHE A 104 7.18 -15.85 2.14
CA PHE A 104 6.11 -16.82 2.17
C PHE A 104 5.97 -17.38 3.58
N ILE A 105 4.77 -17.29 4.16
CA ILE A 105 4.48 -17.82 5.49
C ILE A 105 3.50 -18.97 5.33
N THR A 106 3.94 -20.17 5.72
CA THR A 106 3.06 -21.34 5.64
C THR A 106 1.99 -21.31 6.73
N LEU A 107 0.79 -21.73 6.34
CA LEU A 107 -0.32 -22.00 7.25
C LEU A 107 -0.40 -23.47 7.66
N ASP A 108 0.50 -24.32 7.15
CA ASP A 108 0.55 -25.76 7.43
C ASP A 108 1.98 -26.24 7.78
N PRO A 109 2.53 -25.75 8.89
CA PRO A 109 3.93 -25.99 9.25
C PRO A 109 4.25 -27.46 9.53
N LEU A 110 3.25 -28.34 9.66
CA LEU A 110 3.48 -29.77 9.87
C LEU A 110 3.81 -30.52 8.56
N ARG A 111 3.38 -30.00 7.43
CA ARG A 111 3.61 -30.57 6.10
C ARG A 111 4.62 -29.81 5.27
N ASP A 112 4.75 -28.52 5.52
CA ASP A 112 5.64 -27.61 4.79
C ASP A 112 6.99 -27.48 5.52
N THR A 113 7.71 -28.61 5.66
CA THR A 113 9.04 -28.68 6.32
C THR A 113 10.13 -28.91 5.33
#